data_853a70b07289384253bd77e5ae6cc620
#
_entry.id   853a70b07289384253bd77e5ae6cc620
#
_cell.length_a   1.000
_cell.length_b   1.000
_cell.length_c   1.000
_cell.angle_alpha   90.00
_cell.angle_beta   90.00
_cell.angle_gamma   90.00
#
_symmetry.space_group_name_H-M   'P 1'
#
loop_
_entity.id
_entity.type
_entity.pdbx_description
1 polymer ?
#
loop_
_entity_poly.entity_id
_entity_poly.type
_entity_poly.pdbx_seq_one_letter_code
_entity_poly.pdbx_strand_id
1 'polypeptide(L)'
;MFLVVQISCPREEHDVRTGKEYLAALNDGRTVWVGDELVADVSTHPKTRAYARSIADFYDLHHRPDLQDVMTFLDEDGVRRSMTWFQHRSKEDLLRKRRYLETVQRELGGGAIPRTPDVNNYVLLTYVDDPEPWSSQSVGTDGRDLTGGILDFWNVMRDGDLNATPAFVDPQADRSRDSAQAQSPALRVIATSDEGITVRGVKSISTGAAFGDWIHIGVFYRPGIVAEQIIYGAVKPNTPGVTIICRESNVRDGEEVEHPLASQGDELDSIIVFEDVLIPWNRVFHIGNPEHASLYPQRVFDWLHYHSLVRAMVKAELMLGLALLITEHIGTYQLPPVQARIARFAGFLQTLKAHVIASEDDGFFTPGGIYKPNVLMFDFGRAYYIEHITDLTHELVDLSGRAALIYPTEGQWERPELRPWLAALQTGPVGRPHDRLKISRVIRDMFLSDWGDRISTFENFNGTPLLAIRSLTMKRAEMSPTGTMADLARKVCGIESVTGDGEPETAYLAQADYARRQDGTRRNAR
;
A
#
# COMPACT_ATOMS: atom_id res chain seq x y z
N MET A 1 -21.00 29.51 20.67
CA MET A 1 -21.87 28.32 20.88
C MET A 1 -22.24 27.82 19.49
N PHE A 2 -21.29 27.10 18.87
CA PHE A 2 -21.49 26.47 17.56
C PHE A 2 -21.94 25.03 17.81
N LEU A 3 -23.14 24.72 17.36
CA LEU A 3 -23.67 23.36 17.35
C LEU A 3 -22.78 22.51 16.45
N VAL A 4 -22.09 21.55 17.05
CA VAL A 4 -21.56 20.39 16.35
C VAL A 4 -22.78 19.55 15.95
N VAL A 5 -23.23 19.71 14.72
CA VAL A 5 -24.22 18.80 14.14
C VAL A 5 -23.49 17.48 13.88
N GLN A 6 -23.60 16.56 14.82
CA GLN A 6 -23.40 15.15 14.56
C GLN A 6 -24.49 14.71 13.57
N ILE A 7 -24.19 14.71 12.29
CA ILE A 7 -25.00 13.98 11.32
C ILE A 7 -24.62 12.51 11.47
N SER A 8 -25.21 11.86 12.47
CA SER A 8 -25.32 10.42 12.46
C SER A 8 -26.46 10.07 11.51
N CYS A 9 -26.13 9.78 10.25
CA CYS A 9 -27.04 9.02 9.42
C CYS A 9 -27.22 7.66 10.11
N PRO A 10 -28.42 7.22 10.51
CA PRO A 10 -28.59 5.88 11.04
C PRO A 10 -28.25 4.90 9.93
N ARG A 11 -27.25 4.01 10.16
CA ARG A 11 -26.98 2.91 9.26
C ARG A 11 -28.22 2.02 9.19
N GLU A 12 -28.71 1.80 7.98
CA GLU A 12 -29.65 0.71 7.74
C GLU A 12 -28.87 -0.60 8.04
N GLU A 13 -29.45 -1.48 8.82
CA GLU A 13 -29.18 -2.88 9.21
C GLU A 13 -27.86 -3.60 8.77
N HIS A 14 -26.84 -2.92 8.21
CA HIS A 14 -25.58 -3.55 7.77
C HIS A 14 -24.41 -3.09 8.64
N ASP A 15 -23.76 -4.05 9.29
CA ASP A 15 -22.59 -3.81 10.16
C ASP A 15 -21.33 -3.38 9.40
N VAL A 16 -21.27 -3.56 8.06
CA VAL A 16 -20.14 -3.25 7.18
C VAL A 16 -20.59 -2.26 6.11
N ARG A 17 -19.76 -1.29 5.78
CA ARG A 17 -20.00 -0.25 4.78
C ARG A 17 -20.26 -0.85 3.39
N THR A 18 -21.24 -0.28 2.65
CA THR A 18 -21.53 -0.61 1.26
C THR A 18 -20.81 0.32 0.29
N GLY A 19 -20.62 -0.12 -0.97
CA GLY A 19 -20.09 0.73 -2.03
C GLY A 19 -20.95 1.97 -2.29
N LYS A 20 -22.28 1.85 -2.16
CA LYS A 20 -23.21 2.99 -2.29
C LYS A 20 -22.97 4.06 -1.21
N GLU A 21 -22.79 3.66 0.05
CA GLU A 21 -22.50 4.58 1.15
C GLU A 21 -21.15 5.26 0.95
N TYR A 22 -20.14 4.51 0.47
CA TYR A 22 -18.85 5.05 0.14
C TYR A 22 -18.94 6.13 -0.94
N LEU A 23 -19.58 5.85 -2.09
CA LEU A 23 -19.74 6.82 -3.19
C LEU A 23 -20.48 8.07 -2.74
N ALA A 24 -21.53 7.92 -1.91
CA ALA A 24 -22.26 9.06 -1.37
C ALA A 24 -21.39 9.94 -0.45
N ALA A 25 -20.48 9.34 0.30
CA ALA A 25 -19.58 10.06 1.21
C ALA A 25 -18.49 10.88 0.49
N LEU A 26 -18.18 10.57 -0.77
CA LEU A 26 -17.19 11.31 -1.56
C LEU A 26 -17.67 12.72 -1.97
N ASN A 27 -18.96 12.96 -2.00
CA ASN A 27 -19.53 14.27 -2.32
C ASN A 27 -19.62 15.13 -1.05
N ASP A 28 -18.45 15.47 -0.48
CA ASP A 28 -18.30 16.18 0.80
C ASP A 28 -17.77 17.62 0.67
N GLY A 29 -17.63 18.11 -0.55
CA GLY A 29 -17.13 19.47 -0.83
C GLY A 29 -15.61 19.60 -0.79
N ARG A 30 -14.85 18.48 -0.91
CA ARG A 30 -13.38 18.51 -1.03
C ARG A 30 -12.91 19.27 -2.26
N THR A 31 -11.78 19.96 -2.16
CA THR A 31 -11.17 20.68 -3.28
C THR A 31 -10.15 19.77 -3.97
N VAL A 32 -10.47 19.29 -5.17
CA VAL A 32 -9.65 18.35 -5.94
C VAL A 32 -9.42 18.89 -7.35
N TRP A 33 -8.16 18.96 -7.75
CA TRP A 33 -7.73 19.20 -9.13
C TRP A 33 -7.20 17.91 -9.75
N VAL A 34 -7.58 17.61 -11.00
CA VAL A 34 -7.01 16.52 -11.80
C VAL A 34 -6.49 17.10 -13.10
N GLY A 35 -5.17 17.16 -13.24
CA GLY A 35 -4.55 17.98 -14.28
C GLY A 35 -4.94 19.44 -14.08
N ASP A 36 -5.54 20.06 -15.10
CA ASP A 36 -5.99 21.47 -15.11
C ASP A 36 -7.50 21.63 -14.79
N GLU A 37 -8.20 20.54 -14.43
CA GLU A 37 -9.62 20.57 -14.15
C GLU A 37 -9.93 20.53 -12.64
N LEU A 38 -10.76 21.46 -12.17
CA LEU A 38 -11.34 21.40 -10.81
C LEU A 38 -12.52 20.41 -10.84
N VAL A 39 -12.39 19.33 -10.04
CA VAL A 39 -13.37 18.26 -9.96
C VAL A 39 -14.40 18.59 -8.89
N ALA A 40 -15.64 18.80 -9.29
CA ALA A 40 -16.73 19.11 -8.37
C ALA A 40 -17.17 17.90 -7.52
N ASP A 41 -17.14 16.70 -8.11
CA ASP A 41 -17.49 15.44 -7.45
C ASP A 41 -16.65 14.30 -8.02
N VAL A 42 -15.78 13.75 -7.19
CA VAL A 42 -14.85 12.67 -7.58
C VAL A 42 -15.57 11.35 -7.86
N SER A 43 -16.81 11.16 -7.40
CA SER A 43 -17.60 9.95 -7.64
C SER A 43 -18.23 9.91 -9.04
N THR A 44 -18.36 11.06 -9.70
CA THR A 44 -19.08 11.19 -10.98
C THR A 44 -18.24 11.70 -12.14
N HIS A 45 -17.12 12.37 -11.87
CA HIS A 45 -16.27 12.98 -12.87
C HIS A 45 -15.57 11.92 -13.75
N PRO A 46 -15.49 12.07 -15.08
CA PRO A 46 -14.92 11.05 -15.98
C PRO A 46 -13.48 10.61 -15.66
N LYS A 47 -12.63 11.52 -15.13
CA LYS A 47 -11.24 11.21 -14.77
C LYS A 47 -11.09 10.45 -13.43
N THR A 48 -12.16 10.34 -12.64
CA THR A 48 -12.08 9.80 -11.25
C THR A 48 -13.12 8.72 -10.96
N ARG A 49 -14.29 8.77 -11.58
CA ARG A 49 -15.44 7.89 -11.24
C ARG A 49 -15.16 6.39 -11.38
N ALA A 50 -14.30 6.00 -12.33
CA ALA A 50 -13.98 4.59 -12.51
C ALA A 50 -13.24 4.03 -11.28
N TYR A 51 -12.25 4.76 -10.75
CA TYR A 51 -11.55 4.32 -9.54
C TYR A 51 -12.42 4.44 -8.29
N ALA A 52 -13.28 5.46 -8.19
CA ALA A 52 -14.26 5.52 -7.12
C ALA A 52 -15.19 4.30 -7.11
N ARG A 53 -15.61 3.82 -8.30
CA ARG A 53 -16.37 2.55 -8.44
C ARG A 53 -15.55 1.33 -8.03
N SER A 54 -14.27 1.23 -8.41
CA SER A 54 -13.43 0.11 -7.97
C SER A 54 -13.28 0.04 -6.45
N ILE A 55 -13.25 1.19 -5.75
CA ILE A 55 -13.29 1.21 -4.29
C ILE A 55 -14.68 0.83 -3.77
N ALA A 56 -15.75 1.26 -4.44
CA ALA A 56 -17.11 0.83 -4.08
C ALA A 56 -17.26 -0.70 -4.22
N ASP A 57 -16.75 -1.28 -5.31
CA ASP A 57 -16.72 -2.72 -5.53
C ASP A 57 -15.96 -3.45 -4.41
N PHE A 58 -14.85 -2.87 -3.90
CA PHE A 58 -14.17 -3.39 -2.71
C PHE A 58 -15.11 -3.51 -1.51
N TYR A 59 -15.91 -2.48 -1.21
CA TYR A 59 -16.88 -2.53 -0.13
C TYR A 59 -17.97 -3.55 -0.39
N ASP A 60 -18.45 -3.67 -1.62
CA ASP A 60 -19.52 -4.60 -1.99
C ASP A 60 -19.05 -6.08 -1.96
N LEU A 61 -17.75 -6.38 -2.06
CA LEU A 61 -17.21 -7.74 -1.82
C LEU A 61 -17.57 -8.29 -0.43
N HIS A 62 -17.70 -7.42 0.58
CA HIS A 62 -18.05 -7.82 1.95
C HIS A 62 -19.49 -8.33 2.07
N HIS A 63 -20.36 -7.99 1.12
CA HIS A 63 -21.76 -8.37 1.07
C HIS A 63 -22.05 -9.57 0.15
N ARG A 64 -21.05 -10.05 -0.58
CA ARG A 64 -21.17 -11.26 -1.40
C ARG A 64 -21.31 -12.51 -0.52
N PRO A 65 -22.39 -13.32 -0.65
CA PRO A 65 -22.61 -14.49 0.20
C PRO A 65 -21.49 -15.53 0.16
N ASP A 66 -20.84 -15.69 -1.00
CA ASP A 66 -19.74 -16.62 -1.22
C ASP A 66 -18.40 -16.15 -0.64
N LEU A 67 -18.26 -14.88 -0.31
CA LEU A 67 -17.05 -14.27 0.24
C LEU A 67 -17.18 -13.78 1.68
N GLN A 68 -18.38 -13.72 2.24
CA GLN A 68 -18.65 -13.08 3.52
C GLN A 68 -17.75 -13.59 4.66
N ASP A 69 -17.50 -14.90 4.71
CA ASP A 69 -16.66 -15.53 5.74
C ASP A 69 -15.17 -15.17 5.60
N VAL A 70 -14.74 -14.80 4.40
CA VAL A 70 -13.37 -14.36 4.13
C VAL A 70 -13.22 -12.85 4.31
N MET A 71 -14.25 -12.09 3.92
CA MET A 71 -14.21 -10.63 3.90
C MET A 71 -14.57 -9.98 5.23
N THR A 72 -15.25 -10.73 6.13
CA THR A 72 -15.75 -10.20 7.41
C THR A 72 -15.40 -11.11 8.58
N PHE A 73 -15.53 -10.55 9.80
CA PHE A 73 -15.47 -11.30 11.06
C PHE A 73 -16.49 -10.72 12.04
N LEU A 74 -16.82 -11.50 13.07
CA LEU A 74 -17.58 -10.98 14.22
C LEU A 74 -16.58 -10.53 15.27
N ASP A 75 -16.73 -9.29 15.76
CA ASP A 75 -15.92 -8.78 16.86
C ASP A 75 -16.41 -9.35 18.24
N GLU A 76 -15.77 -8.93 19.33
CA GLU A 76 -16.08 -9.40 20.68
C GLU A 76 -17.50 -9.05 21.13
N ASP A 77 -18.09 -8.01 20.55
CA ASP A 77 -19.46 -7.56 20.81
C ASP A 77 -20.50 -8.26 19.89
N GLY A 78 -20.03 -9.15 19.02
CA GLY A 78 -20.87 -9.84 18.02
C GLY A 78 -21.23 -8.99 16.82
N VAL A 79 -20.62 -7.82 16.65
CA VAL A 79 -20.82 -6.94 15.49
C VAL A 79 -19.98 -7.44 14.31
N ARG A 80 -20.59 -7.51 13.13
CA ARG A 80 -19.88 -7.87 11.90
C ARG A 80 -19.00 -6.72 11.43
N ARG A 81 -17.72 -6.98 11.23
CA ARG A 81 -16.72 -6.00 10.80
C ARG A 81 -16.00 -6.46 9.54
N SER A 82 -15.51 -5.52 8.75
CA SER A 82 -14.58 -5.81 7.65
C SER A 82 -13.28 -6.42 8.17
N MET A 83 -12.77 -7.45 7.47
CA MET A 83 -11.44 -8.04 7.75
C MET A 83 -10.31 -7.02 7.61
N THR A 84 -10.53 -5.84 7.02
CA THR A 84 -9.59 -4.71 7.07
C THR A 84 -9.14 -4.43 8.51
N TRP A 85 -10.07 -4.46 9.48
CA TRP A 85 -9.87 -4.09 10.88
C TRP A 85 -9.51 -5.26 11.80
N PHE A 86 -9.38 -6.47 11.22
CA PHE A 86 -9.07 -7.67 11.99
C PHE A 86 -7.66 -7.61 12.59
N GLN A 87 -7.59 -7.69 13.92
CA GLN A 87 -6.35 -7.80 14.67
C GLN A 87 -5.98 -9.27 14.81
N HIS A 88 -5.03 -9.72 14.01
CA HIS A 88 -4.57 -11.11 14.05
C HIS A 88 -3.69 -11.36 15.28
N ARG A 89 -4.23 -12.11 16.24
CA ARG A 89 -3.61 -12.40 17.54
C ARG A 89 -3.01 -13.81 17.63
N SER A 90 -2.95 -14.51 16.52
CA SER A 90 -2.31 -15.81 16.36
C SER A 90 -1.79 -15.96 14.94
N LYS A 91 -0.97 -16.99 14.70
CA LYS A 91 -0.54 -17.35 13.35
C LYS A 91 -1.74 -17.71 12.47
N GLU A 92 -2.70 -18.44 13.01
CA GLU A 92 -3.94 -18.83 12.33
C GLU A 92 -4.74 -17.63 11.90
N ASP A 93 -4.82 -16.59 12.74
CA ASP A 93 -5.47 -15.32 12.39
C ASP A 93 -4.72 -14.58 11.29
N LEU A 94 -3.38 -14.57 11.32
CA LEU A 94 -2.58 -14.00 10.24
C LEU A 94 -2.83 -14.72 8.91
N LEU A 95 -2.97 -16.05 8.92
CA LEU A 95 -3.33 -16.83 7.72
C LEU A 95 -4.75 -16.50 7.22
N ARG A 96 -5.71 -16.24 8.13
CA ARG A 96 -7.03 -15.72 7.75
C ARG A 96 -6.92 -14.35 7.11
N LYS A 97 -6.13 -13.45 7.69
CA LYS A 97 -5.86 -12.11 7.13
C LYS A 97 -5.22 -12.21 5.74
N ARG A 98 -4.22 -13.08 5.55
CA ARG A 98 -3.62 -13.32 4.24
C ARG A 98 -4.65 -13.77 3.20
N ARG A 99 -5.51 -14.72 3.56
CA ARG A 99 -6.59 -15.19 2.65
C ARG A 99 -7.49 -14.03 2.22
N TYR A 100 -7.84 -13.15 3.15
CA TYR A 100 -8.58 -11.93 2.84
C TYR A 100 -7.82 -11.04 1.86
N LEU A 101 -6.54 -10.73 2.11
CA LEU A 101 -5.72 -9.90 1.22
C LEU A 101 -5.62 -10.51 -0.19
N GLU A 102 -5.37 -11.82 -0.29
CA GLU A 102 -5.35 -12.54 -1.58
C GLU A 102 -6.69 -12.44 -2.30
N THR A 103 -7.81 -12.58 -1.59
CA THR A 103 -9.16 -12.52 -2.16
C THR A 103 -9.44 -11.14 -2.74
N VAL A 104 -9.17 -10.07 -1.99
CA VAL A 104 -9.31 -8.69 -2.50
C VAL A 104 -8.51 -8.51 -3.78
N GLN A 105 -7.26 -8.95 -3.81
CA GLN A 105 -6.40 -8.78 -4.98
C GLN A 105 -6.86 -9.61 -6.19
N ARG A 106 -7.43 -10.79 -5.97
CA ARG A 106 -7.96 -11.65 -7.05
C ARG A 106 -9.24 -11.08 -7.64
N GLU A 107 -10.15 -10.59 -6.81
CA GLU A 107 -11.42 -10.03 -7.24
C GLU A 107 -11.26 -8.65 -7.90
N LEU A 108 -10.24 -7.88 -7.52
CA LEU A 108 -10.00 -6.53 -8.01
C LEU A 108 -8.70 -6.46 -8.83
N GLY A 109 -8.78 -6.77 -10.11
CA GLY A 109 -7.69 -6.56 -11.08
C GLY A 109 -6.48 -7.48 -10.98
N GLY A 110 -6.55 -8.63 -10.24
CA GLY A 110 -5.48 -9.63 -10.24
C GLY A 110 -4.14 -9.13 -9.70
N GLY A 111 -4.14 -8.25 -8.71
CA GLY A 111 -2.94 -7.65 -8.13
C GLY A 111 -2.38 -6.47 -8.94
N ALA A 112 -3.02 -6.07 -10.03
CA ALA A 112 -2.59 -4.91 -10.82
C ALA A 112 -3.07 -3.58 -10.24
N ILE A 113 -4.17 -3.55 -9.45
CA ILE A 113 -4.66 -2.35 -8.76
C ILE A 113 -4.05 -2.29 -7.35
N PRO A 114 -3.15 -1.34 -7.04
CA PRO A 114 -2.34 -1.42 -5.83
C PRO A 114 -2.94 -0.76 -4.58
N ARG A 115 -3.91 0.16 -4.69
CA ARG A 115 -4.41 0.98 -3.56
C ARG A 115 -5.89 0.80 -3.31
N THR A 116 -6.26 -0.26 -2.64
CA THR A 116 -7.59 -0.50 -2.08
C THR A 116 -7.62 -0.09 -0.60
N PRO A 117 -8.80 0.10 0.03
CA PRO A 117 -8.88 0.49 1.44
C PRO A 117 -8.17 -0.46 2.40
N ASP A 118 -8.08 -1.75 2.10
CA ASP A 118 -7.38 -2.73 2.90
C ASP A 118 -5.88 -2.44 3.03
N VAL A 119 -5.21 -2.00 1.94
CA VAL A 119 -3.79 -1.62 2.00
C VAL A 119 -3.59 -0.29 2.72
N ASN A 120 -4.45 0.69 2.45
CA ASN A 120 -4.35 2.00 3.08
C ASN A 120 -4.54 1.91 4.60
N ASN A 121 -5.52 1.14 5.04
CA ASN A 121 -5.88 1.01 6.44
C ASN A 121 -4.99 0.04 7.22
N TYR A 122 -4.33 -0.91 6.53
CA TYR A 122 -3.45 -1.86 7.22
C TYR A 122 -2.29 -1.17 7.95
N VAL A 123 -1.84 -0.03 7.45
CA VAL A 123 -0.82 0.76 8.16
C VAL A 123 -1.30 1.30 9.51
N LEU A 124 -2.60 1.47 9.71
CA LEU A 124 -3.16 1.95 10.98
C LEU A 124 -3.04 0.91 12.11
N LEU A 125 -2.80 -0.37 11.77
CA LEU A 125 -2.57 -1.41 12.77
C LEU A 125 -1.38 -1.07 13.69
N THR A 126 -0.45 -0.22 13.22
CA THR A 126 0.67 0.27 14.02
C THR A 126 0.25 1.01 15.29
N TYR A 127 -0.96 1.56 15.34
CA TYR A 127 -1.47 2.27 16.53
C TYR A 127 -1.89 1.33 17.66
N VAL A 128 -2.12 0.07 17.33
CA VAL A 128 -2.54 -0.97 18.28
C VAL A 128 -1.53 -2.11 18.43
N ASP A 129 -0.54 -2.19 17.52
CA ASP A 129 0.52 -3.21 17.59
C ASP A 129 1.58 -2.86 18.66
N ASP A 130 1.87 -1.58 18.84
CA ASP A 130 2.78 -1.06 19.86
C ASP A 130 2.34 0.35 20.30
N PRO A 131 1.43 0.46 21.26
CA PRO A 131 0.86 1.75 21.66
C PRO A 131 1.82 2.63 22.50
N GLU A 132 2.87 2.06 23.11
CA GLU A 132 3.78 2.79 24.00
C GLU A 132 4.47 4.00 23.34
N PRO A 133 5.03 3.92 22.12
CA PRO A 133 5.65 5.08 21.48
C PRO A 133 4.71 6.27 21.28
N TRP A 134 3.40 6.02 21.27
CA TRP A 134 2.38 7.06 21.09
C TRP A 134 1.99 7.74 22.40
N SER A 135 2.25 7.11 23.55
CA SER A 135 2.01 7.69 24.88
C SER A 135 3.15 8.61 25.34
N SER A 136 4.31 8.57 24.65
CA SER A 136 5.43 9.42 25.00
C SER A 136 5.12 10.89 24.74
N GLN A 137 5.57 11.77 25.64
CA GLN A 137 5.38 13.21 25.49
C GLN A 137 6.09 13.74 24.25
N SER A 138 5.39 14.55 23.46
CA SER A 138 5.95 15.21 22.29
C SER A 138 6.40 16.64 22.63
N VAL A 139 7.44 17.11 21.96
CA VAL A 139 7.87 18.51 22.09
C VAL A 139 6.73 19.44 21.66
N GLY A 140 6.43 20.46 22.45
CA GLY A 140 5.38 21.44 22.17
C GLY A 140 3.95 20.99 22.47
N THR A 141 3.77 19.89 23.18
CA THR A 141 2.44 19.41 23.62
C THR A 141 2.13 19.76 25.08
N ASP A 142 2.99 20.48 25.77
CA ASP A 142 2.88 20.81 27.21
C ASP A 142 2.65 19.59 28.10
N GLY A 143 3.20 18.44 27.72
CA GLY A 143 2.99 17.18 28.41
C GLY A 143 1.63 16.53 28.14
N ARG A 144 0.90 16.94 27.11
CA ARG A 144 -0.41 16.41 26.75
C ARG A 144 -0.29 14.96 26.30
N ASP A 145 -1.15 14.10 26.87
CA ASP A 145 -1.33 12.73 26.41
C ASP A 145 -2.18 12.71 25.12
N LEU A 146 -1.62 12.19 24.03
CA LEU A 146 -2.28 12.08 22.72
C LEU A 146 -2.85 10.68 22.46
N THR A 147 -2.64 9.72 23.36
CA THR A 147 -3.02 8.31 23.19
C THR A 147 -4.53 8.15 23.01
N GLY A 148 -5.33 8.89 23.77
CA GLY A 148 -6.78 8.87 23.67
C GLY A 148 -7.29 9.24 22.28
N GLY A 149 -6.67 10.22 21.62
CA GLY A 149 -7.00 10.63 20.25
C GLY A 149 -6.68 9.55 19.21
N ILE A 150 -5.59 8.82 19.40
CA ILE A 150 -5.18 7.70 18.53
C ILE A 150 -6.21 6.57 18.60
N LEU A 151 -6.57 6.14 19.80
CA LEU A 151 -7.54 5.07 20.02
C LEU A 151 -8.94 5.46 19.54
N ASP A 152 -9.34 6.72 19.75
CA ASP A 152 -10.57 7.26 19.20
C ASP A 152 -10.56 7.22 17.66
N PHE A 153 -9.45 7.64 17.04
CA PHE A 153 -9.32 7.58 15.58
C PHE A 153 -9.39 6.15 15.05
N TRP A 154 -8.71 5.20 15.69
CA TRP A 154 -8.81 3.78 15.35
C TRP A 154 -10.27 3.29 15.38
N ASN A 155 -11.01 3.62 16.45
CA ASN A 155 -12.40 3.23 16.60
C ASN A 155 -13.29 3.89 15.54
N VAL A 156 -13.13 5.19 15.29
CA VAL A 156 -13.86 5.90 14.23
C VAL A 156 -13.63 5.26 12.85
N MET A 157 -12.38 4.90 12.55
CA MET A 157 -12.04 4.27 11.27
C MET A 157 -12.65 2.86 11.15
N ARG A 158 -12.54 2.05 12.20
CA ARG A 158 -13.08 0.69 12.26
C ARG A 158 -14.61 0.69 12.20
N ASP A 159 -15.25 1.49 13.05
CA ASP A 159 -16.72 1.51 13.19
C ASP A 159 -17.38 2.14 11.97
N GLY A 160 -16.69 3.08 11.31
CA GLY A 160 -17.09 3.67 10.04
C GLY A 160 -16.75 2.84 8.82
N ASP A 161 -15.91 1.83 8.94
CA ASP A 161 -15.26 1.13 7.82
C ASP A 161 -14.71 2.13 6.79
N LEU A 162 -13.95 3.12 7.29
CA LEU A 162 -13.50 4.27 6.53
C LEU A 162 -12.15 3.99 5.86
N ASN A 163 -11.79 4.81 4.87
CA ASN A 163 -10.52 4.73 4.14
C ASN A 163 -9.62 5.92 4.49
N ALA A 164 -8.42 5.67 5.05
CA ALA A 164 -7.42 6.69 5.34
C ALA A 164 -6.22 6.60 4.39
N THR A 165 -6.05 7.60 3.54
CA THR A 165 -4.94 7.63 2.57
C THR A 165 -3.69 8.24 3.19
N PRO A 166 -2.50 7.60 3.06
CA PRO A 166 -1.28 8.09 3.69
C PRO A 166 -0.69 9.32 2.96
N ALA A 167 -0.27 10.32 3.73
CA ALA A 167 0.41 11.54 3.29
C ALA A 167 1.73 11.72 4.07
N PHE A 168 2.73 10.89 3.76
CA PHE A 168 4.00 10.81 4.51
C PHE A 168 5.16 11.50 3.81
N VAL A 169 5.13 11.60 2.47
CA VAL A 169 6.26 12.07 1.69
C VAL A 169 6.29 13.61 1.66
N ASP A 170 7.41 14.19 2.07
CA ASP A 170 7.65 15.61 1.91
C ASP A 170 8.09 15.95 0.48
N PRO A 171 7.82 17.17 -0.02
CA PRO A 171 8.24 17.60 -1.33
C PRO A 171 9.77 17.55 -1.46
N GLN A 172 10.24 17.10 -2.62
CA GLN A 172 11.66 17.04 -2.94
C GLN A 172 12.16 18.42 -3.42
N ALA A 173 12.19 19.37 -2.47
CA ALA A 173 12.77 20.69 -2.71
C ALA A 173 14.31 20.63 -2.72
N ASP A 174 14.97 21.79 -2.66
CA ASP A 174 16.43 21.88 -2.67
C ASP A 174 17.06 21.05 -1.54
N ARG A 175 17.67 19.94 -1.91
CA ARG A 175 18.36 19.00 -1.00
C ARG A 175 19.82 19.38 -0.74
N SER A 176 20.34 20.43 -1.37
CA SER A 176 21.70 20.94 -1.15
C SER A 176 21.82 21.73 0.16
N ARG A 177 20.69 22.05 0.81
CA ARG A 177 20.62 22.84 2.05
C ARG A 177 19.99 22.01 3.18
N ASP A 178 20.41 22.29 4.41
CA ASP A 178 19.74 21.76 5.60
C ASP A 178 18.29 22.20 5.68
N SER A 179 17.43 21.32 6.17
CA SER A 179 15.97 21.59 6.32
C SER A 179 15.66 22.86 7.13
N ALA A 180 16.56 23.23 8.04
CA ALA A 180 16.43 24.46 8.84
C ALA A 180 16.77 25.72 8.03
N GLN A 181 17.62 25.61 6.99
CA GLN A 181 18.07 26.73 6.17
C GLN A 181 17.29 26.88 4.86
N ALA A 182 16.64 25.82 4.41
CA ALA A 182 15.81 25.86 3.22
C ALA A 182 14.45 26.49 3.57
N GLN A 183 13.95 27.39 2.70
CA GLN A 183 12.52 27.69 2.65
C GLN A 183 11.80 26.44 2.11
N SER A 184 11.83 25.36 2.89
CA SER A 184 11.22 24.08 2.51
C SER A 184 9.70 24.26 2.50
N PRO A 185 9.00 23.90 1.42
CA PRO A 185 7.55 23.90 1.37
C PRO A 185 6.94 22.75 2.18
N ALA A 186 7.75 21.90 2.84
CA ALA A 186 7.26 20.79 3.64
C ALA A 186 6.31 21.25 4.75
N LEU A 187 5.30 20.41 5.00
CA LEU A 187 4.29 20.66 6.03
C LEU A 187 4.94 20.93 7.40
N ARG A 188 4.48 21.98 8.08
CA ARG A 188 4.97 22.35 9.41
C ARG A 188 3.87 22.92 10.30
N VAL A 189 4.04 22.81 11.59
CA VAL A 189 3.25 23.53 12.59
C VAL A 189 3.66 25.01 12.54
N ILE A 190 2.68 25.92 12.42
CA ILE A 190 2.89 27.38 12.43
C ILE A 190 2.30 28.05 13.67
N ALA A 191 1.33 27.41 14.32
CA ALA A 191 0.74 27.87 15.58
C ALA A 191 0.17 26.70 16.38
N THR A 192 0.07 26.90 17.69
CA THR A 192 -0.56 25.99 18.64
C THR A 192 -1.59 26.75 19.46
N SER A 193 -2.75 26.18 19.69
CA SER A 193 -3.84 26.74 20.49
C SER A 193 -4.46 25.68 21.40
N ASP A 194 -5.45 26.06 22.20
CA ASP A 194 -6.22 25.11 23.02
C ASP A 194 -7.04 24.12 22.15
N GLU A 195 -7.39 24.49 20.92
CA GLU A 195 -8.18 23.67 19.99
C GLU A 195 -7.33 22.62 19.26
N GLY A 196 -6.05 22.93 18.99
CA GLY A 196 -5.18 22.06 18.21
C GLY A 196 -3.93 22.76 17.70
N ILE A 197 -3.37 22.21 16.62
CA ILE A 197 -2.23 22.78 15.88
C ILE A 197 -2.70 23.35 14.55
N THR A 198 -2.17 24.51 14.15
CA THR A 198 -2.36 25.03 12.80
C THR A 198 -1.14 24.68 11.96
N VAL A 199 -1.37 24.09 10.79
CA VAL A 199 -0.32 23.63 9.89
C VAL A 199 -0.38 24.35 8.55
N ARG A 200 0.81 24.56 7.94
CA ARG A 200 0.97 25.10 6.59
C ARG A 200 2.08 24.37 5.87
N GLY A 201 1.88 24.15 4.57
CA GLY A 201 2.88 23.53 3.69
C GLY A 201 2.29 22.45 2.80
N VAL A 202 3.14 21.53 2.34
CA VAL A 202 2.80 20.57 1.29
C VAL A 202 3.26 19.19 1.69
N LYS A 203 2.43 18.17 1.37
CA LYS A 203 2.83 16.76 1.26
C LYS A 203 2.79 16.36 -0.21
N SER A 204 3.79 15.61 -0.66
CA SER A 204 3.84 15.13 -2.04
C SER A 204 3.69 13.61 -2.09
N ILE A 205 3.24 13.11 -3.25
CA ILE A 205 3.02 11.69 -3.51
C ILE A 205 2.08 11.06 -2.46
N SER A 206 0.88 11.62 -2.35
CA SER A 206 -0.25 11.00 -1.63
C SER A 206 -1.16 10.31 -2.64
N THR A 207 -0.89 9.01 -2.86
CA THR A 207 -1.67 8.22 -3.81
C THR A 207 -3.07 7.95 -3.27
N GLY A 208 -4.10 8.24 -4.07
CA GLY A 208 -5.49 7.99 -3.71
C GLY A 208 -6.10 9.02 -2.75
N ALA A 209 -5.43 10.14 -2.44
CA ALA A 209 -5.93 11.12 -1.47
C ALA A 209 -7.30 11.71 -1.85
N ALA A 210 -7.58 11.84 -3.16
CA ALA A 210 -8.88 12.29 -3.66
C ALA A 210 -10.05 11.34 -3.29
N PHE A 211 -9.76 10.10 -2.90
CA PHE A 211 -10.74 9.04 -2.67
C PHE A 211 -10.81 8.57 -1.20
N GLY A 212 -10.00 9.13 -0.31
CA GLY A 212 -10.02 8.81 1.11
C GLY A 212 -11.13 9.53 1.88
N ASP A 213 -11.60 8.95 2.98
CA ASP A 213 -12.42 9.64 3.97
C ASP A 213 -11.55 10.49 4.90
N TRP A 214 -10.29 10.09 5.07
CA TRP A 214 -9.27 10.78 5.86
C TRP A 214 -7.94 10.82 5.14
N ILE A 215 -7.17 11.87 5.38
CA ILE A 215 -5.76 11.98 5.05
C ILE A 215 -4.97 11.66 6.31
N HIS A 216 -4.23 10.55 6.30
CA HIS A 216 -3.34 10.15 7.39
C HIS A 216 -1.98 10.80 7.20
N ILE A 217 -1.68 11.80 8.01
CA ILE A 217 -0.45 12.60 7.94
C ILE A 217 0.65 11.91 8.74
N GLY A 218 1.84 11.87 8.17
CA GLY A 218 3.05 11.45 8.83
C GLY A 218 4.30 12.05 8.19
N VAL A 219 5.47 11.64 8.65
CA VAL A 219 6.75 12.12 8.13
C VAL A 219 7.79 11.01 8.09
N PHE A 220 8.65 11.02 7.06
CA PHE A 220 9.88 10.25 7.04
C PHE A 220 11.00 11.05 7.70
N TYR A 221 11.70 10.41 8.65
CA TYR A 221 12.87 11.02 9.22
C TYR A 221 13.94 11.28 8.15
N ARG A 222 14.56 12.44 8.24
CA ARG A 222 15.77 12.80 7.49
C ARG A 222 16.70 13.61 8.40
N PRO A 223 18.02 13.51 8.23
CA PRO A 223 18.96 14.36 8.95
C PRO A 223 18.62 15.85 8.78
N GLY A 224 18.66 16.61 9.87
CA GLY A 224 18.34 18.04 9.86
C GLY A 224 16.83 18.38 9.80
N ILE A 225 15.93 17.41 9.97
CA ILE A 225 14.51 17.68 10.13
C ILE A 225 14.28 18.51 11.41
N VAL A 226 13.47 19.54 11.32
CA VAL A 226 13.12 20.39 12.46
C VAL A 226 11.83 19.93 13.13
N ALA A 227 11.70 20.20 14.43
CA ALA A 227 10.58 19.72 15.26
C ALA A 227 9.22 20.11 14.67
N GLU A 228 9.08 21.32 14.12
CA GLU A 228 7.84 21.82 13.52
C GLU A 228 7.38 21.03 12.29
N GLN A 229 8.27 20.27 11.64
CA GLN A 229 7.95 19.42 10.50
C GLN A 229 7.58 17.99 10.91
N ILE A 230 7.72 17.64 12.18
CA ILE A 230 7.41 16.30 12.69
C ILE A 230 5.97 16.28 13.17
N ILE A 231 5.08 15.79 12.31
CA ILE A 231 3.64 15.76 12.54
C ILE A 231 3.12 14.38 12.16
N TYR A 232 2.42 13.73 13.10
CA TYR A 232 1.57 12.56 12.83
C TYR A 232 0.16 12.90 13.27
N GLY A 233 -0.81 12.65 12.40
CA GLY A 233 -2.19 13.01 12.67
C GLY A 233 -3.11 12.67 11.50
N ALA A 234 -4.34 13.15 11.55
CA ALA A 234 -5.30 12.95 10.48
C ALA A 234 -6.19 14.19 10.27
N VAL A 235 -6.53 14.45 9.02
CA VAL A 235 -7.52 15.47 8.65
C VAL A 235 -8.46 14.95 7.57
N LYS A 236 -9.67 15.50 7.49
CA LYS A 236 -10.59 15.19 6.39
C LYS A 236 -10.18 15.91 5.11
N PRO A 237 -10.37 15.30 3.91
CA PRO A 237 -10.08 15.96 2.63
C PRO A 237 -10.82 17.27 2.40
N ASN A 238 -12.00 17.43 3.00
CA ASN A 238 -12.83 18.63 2.91
C ASN A 238 -12.58 19.67 4.01
N THR A 239 -11.51 19.48 4.81
CA THR A 239 -11.15 20.49 5.83
C THR A 239 -10.78 21.81 5.16
N PRO A 240 -11.30 22.96 5.64
CA PRO A 240 -10.94 24.26 5.09
C PRO A 240 -9.42 24.47 5.02
N GLY A 241 -8.92 24.92 3.88
CA GLY A 241 -7.49 25.08 3.62
C GLY A 241 -6.78 23.84 3.04
N VAL A 242 -7.46 22.70 2.92
CA VAL A 242 -6.92 21.51 2.24
C VAL A 242 -7.26 21.55 0.76
N THR A 243 -6.24 21.43 -0.09
CA THR A 243 -6.39 21.28 -1.54
C THR A 243 -5.59 20.07 -2.02
N ILE A 244 -6.23 19.19 -2.79
CA ILE A 244 -5.63 17.98 -3.37
C ILE A 244 -5.39 18.24 -4.86
N ILE A 245 -4.14 18.16 -5.30
CA ILE A 245 -3.72 18.37 -6.68
C ILE A 245 -3.21 17.05 -7.24
N CYS A 246 -4.03 16.39 -8.04
CA CYS A 246 -3.70 15.14 -8.69
C CYS A 246 -3.01 15.40 -10.04
N ARG A 247 -2.11 14.48 -10.42
CA ARG A 247 -1.62 14.44 -11.81
C ARG A 247 -2.74 14.18 -12.79
N GLU A 248 -2.46 14.32 -14.09
CA GLU A 248 -3.38 13.88 -15.15
C GLU A 248 -3.70 12.38 -15.00
N SER A 249 -4.93 12.02 -15.31
CA SER A 249 -5.43 10.65 -15.19
C SER A 249 -5.12 9.83 -16.45
N ASN A 250 -4.67 8.59 -16.22
CA ASN A 250 -4.47 7.59 -17.28
C ASN A 250 -5.68 6.65 -17.43
N VAL A 251 -6.81 6.97 -16.80
CA VAL A 251 -8.01 6.16 -16.86
C VAL A 251 -8.56 6.06 -18.31
N ARG A 252 -9.10 4.90 -18.64
CA ARG A 252 -9.80 4.62 -19.90
C ARG A 252 -11.26 4.25 -19.62
N ASP A 253 -11.97 5.15 -18.93
CA ASP A 253 -13.35 4.96 -18.50
C ASP A 253 -14.28 4.75 -19.72
N GLY A 254 -15.07 3.66 -19.68
CA GLY A 254 -15.96 3.26 -20.79
C GLY A 254 -15.28 2.48 -21.91
N GLU A 255 -13.98 2.14 -21.76
CA GLU A 255 -13.21 1.38 -22.75
C GLU A 255 -12.82 -0.03 -22.24
N GLU A 256 -13.72 -0.71 -21.49
CA GLU A 256 -13.45 -1.97 -20.76
C GLU A 256 -12.96 -3.10 -21.67
N VAL A 257 -13.40 -3.10 -22.94
CA VAL A 257 -13.00 -4.12 -23.92
C VAL A 257 -11.58 -3.88 -24.43
N GLU A 258 -11.22 -2.61 -24.66
CA GLU A 258 -9.91 -2.22 -25.18
C GLU A 258 -8.86 -2.13 -24.07
N HIS A 259 -9.29 -1.68 -22.89
CA HIS A 259 -8.46 -1.39 -21.73
C HIS A 259 -9.00 -2.04 -20.45
N PRO A 260 -8.90 -3.40 -20.36
CA PRO A 260 -9.57 -4.15 -19.30
C PRO A 260 -9.09 -3.84 -17.87
N LEU A 261 -7.91 -3.24 -17.71
CA LEU A 261 -7.37 -2.82 -16.42
C LEU A 261 -7.44 -1.31 -16.24
N ALA A 262 -7.01 -0.52 -17.23
CA ALA A 262 -7.02 0.95 -17.13
C ALA A 262 -8.45 1.53 -17.04
N SER A 263 -9.46 0.82 -17.56
CA SER A 263 -10.88 1.18 -17.42
C SER A 263 -11.41 1.02 -15.99
N GLN A 264 -10.77 0.20 -15.17
CA GLN A 264 -11.16 0.03 -13.75
C GLN A 264 -10.78 1.24 -12.89
N GLY A 265 -9.95 2.15 -13.41
CA GLY A 265 -9.63 3.42 -12.78
C GLY A 265 -8.14 3.65 -12.59
N ASP A 266 -7.83 4.87 -12.19
CA ASP A 266 -6.48 5.31 -11.87
C ASP A 266 -6.49 5.93 -10.47
N GLU A 267 -5.67 5.38 -9.57
CA GLU A 267 -5.62 5.77 -8.15
C GLU A 267 -5.09 7.19 -7.89
N LEU A 268 -4.61 7.87 -8.88
CA LEU A 268 -4.09 9.24 -8.90
C LEU A 268 -3.06 9.56 -7.79
N ASP A 269 -1.85 9.87 -8.22
CA ASP A 269 -0.84 10.42 -7.31
C ASP A 269 -1.09 11.92 -7.16
N SER A 270 -1.02 12.42 -5.93
CA SER A 270 -1.37 13.79 -5.64
C SER A 270 -0.36 14.50 -4.74
N ILE A 271 -0.38 15.82 -4.83
CA ILE A 271 0.18 16.75 -3.88
C ILE A 271 -0.97 17.25 -3.01
N ILE A 272 -0.76 17.35 -1.70
CA ILE A 272 -1.73 17.94 -0.79
C ILE A 272 -1.16 19.25 -0.24
N VAL A 273 -1.88 20.33 -0.45
CA VAL A 273 -1.57 21.66 0.06
C VAL A 273 -2.39 21.92 1.33
N PHE A 274 -1.76 22.44 2.34
CA PHE A 274 -2.36 22.85 3.61
C PHE A 274 -2.14 24.36 3.80
N GLU A 275 -3.21 25.14 3.76
CA GLU A 275 -3.20 26.59 3.95
C GLU A 275 -3.86 26.91 5.29
N ASP A 276 -3.05 27.04 6.35
CA ASP A 276 -3.49 27.33 7.71
C ASP A 276 -4.57 26.38 8.25
N VAL A 277 -4.35 25.09 8.04
CA VAL A 277 -5.29 24.03 8.41
C VAL A 277 -5.20 23.75 9.91
N LEU A 278 -6.32 23.85 10.62
CA LEU A 278 -6.43 23.43 12.01
C LEU A 278 -6.58 21.90 12.09
N ILE A 279 -5.66 21.25 12.80
CA ILE A 279 -5.77 19.85 13.20
C ILE A 279 -6.11 19.83 14.70
N PRO A 280 -7.31 19.39 15.09
CA PRO A 280 -7.71 19.38 16.50
C PRO A 280 -6.90 18.33 17.27
N TRP A 281 -6.69 18.56 18.58
CA TRP A 281 -5.84 17.73 19.42
C TRP A 281 -6.19 16.24 19.40
N ASN A 282 -7.46 15.89 19.28
CA ASN A 282 -7.90 14.50 19.16
C ASN A 282 -7.60 13.86 17.78
N ARG A 283 -6.96 14.59 16.88
CA ARG A 283 -6.45 14.12 15.58
C ARG A 283 -4.97 14.40 15.39
N VAL A 284 -4.29 14.86 16.41
CA VAL A 284 -2.83 14.93 16.51
C VAL A 284 -2.36 13.71 17.29
N PHE A 285 -1.49 12.89 16.68
CA PHE A 285 -1.03 11.62 17.25
C PHE A 285 0.36 11.74 17.84
N HIS A 286 1.20 12.58 17.22
CA HIS A 286 2.54 12.89 17.71
C HIS A 286 3.08 14.12 17.00
N ILE A 287 3.85 14.96 17.71
CA ILE A 287 4.54 16.12 17.15
C ILE A 287 5.92 16.32 17.78
N GLY A 288 6.84 16.87 16.99
CA GLY A 288 8.03 17.54 17.48
C GLY A 288 9.19 16.67 17.95
N ASN A 289 9.06 15.34 18.02
CA ASN A 289 10.12 14.47 18.52
C ASN A 289 10.90 13.78 17.39
N PRO A 290 12.19 14.15 17.11
CA PRO A 290 13.00 13.55 16.06
C PRO A 290 13.30 12.06 16.30
N GLU A 291 13.46 11.64 17.56
CA GLU A 291 13.72 10.24 17.91
C GLU A 291 12.52 9.38 17.47
N HIS A 292 11.32 9.76 17.87
CA HIS A 292 10.11 9.08 17.44
C HIS A 292 9.99 9.06 15.91
N ALA A 293 10.26 10.16 15.22
CA ALA A 293 10.21 10.24 13.76
C ALA A 293 11.22 9.30 13.09
N SER A 294 12.34 8.97 13.74
CA SER A 294 13.31 8.01 13.21
C SER A 294 12.84 6.56 13.31
N LEU A 295 11.94 6.27 14.25
CA LEU A 295 11.43 4.95 14.58
C LEU A 295 10.17 4.57 13.81
N TYR A 296 9.26 5.51 13.78
CA TYR A 296 7.87 5.27 13.45
C TYR A 296 7.61 4.84 12.00
N PRO A 297 8.20 5.49 10.96
CA PRO A 297 7.89 5.14 9.58
C PRO A 297 8.17 3.68 9.24
N GLN A 298 9.20 3.09 9.85
CA GLN A 298 9.55 1.69 9.62
C GLN A 298 8.44 0.75 10.11
N ARG A 299 7.85 1.04 11.29
CA ARG A 299 6.77 0.23 11.86
C ARG A 299 5.50 0.29 11.02
N VAL A 300 5.14 1.49 10.55
CA VAL A 300 3.99 1.70 9.65
C VAL A 300 4.17 0.94 8.34
N PHE A 301 5.36 1.07 7.74
CA PHE A 301 5.63 0.49 6.42
C PHE A 301 5.83 -1.03 6.46
N ASP A 302 6.16 -1.61 7.58
CA ASP A 302 6.21 -3.06 7.72
C ASP A 302 4.87 -3.72 7.33
N TRP A 303 3.74 -3.16 7.77
CA TRP A 303 2.42 -3.66 7.42
C TRP A 303 2.12 -3.50 5.92
N LEU A 304 2.48 -2.34 5.36
CA LEU A 304 2.38 -2.09 3.92
C LEU A 304 3.26 -3.04 3.11
N HIS A 305 4.46 -3.35 3.58
CA HIS A 305 5.40 -4.23 2.89
C HIS A 305 4.89 -5.68 2.83
N TYR A 306 4.36 -6.19 3.93
CA TYR A 306 3.75 -7.52 3.93
C TYR A 306 2.56 -7.58 2.95
N HIS A 307 1.64 -6.61 3.02
CA HIS A 307 0.52 -6.52 2.07
C HIS A 307 1.03 -6.47 0.61
N SER A 308 2.02 -5.63 0.33
CA SER A 308 2.59 -5.47 -1.01
C SER A 308 3.20 -6.76 -1.55
N LEU A 309 3.80 -7.59 -0.67
CA LEU A 309 4.34 -8.88 -1.08
C LEU A 309 3.21 -9.88 -1.41
N VAL A 310 2.14 -9.91 -0.62
CA VAL A 310 0.95 -10.74 -0.90
C VAL A 310 0.32 -10.33 -2.25
N ARG A 311 0.18 -9.04 -2.51
CA ARG A 311 -0.28 -8.52 -3.80
C ARG A 311 0.64 -8.92 -4.95
N ALA A 312 1.95 -8.78 -4.77
CA ALA A 312 2.96 -9.15 -5.77
C ALA A 312 2.89 -10.65 -6.12
N MET A 313 2.61 -11.49 -5.14
CA MET A 313 2.40 -12.92 -5.34
C MET A 313 1.16 -13.19 -6.24
N VAL A 314 0.05 -12.50 -6.01
CA VAL A 314 -1.16 -12.62 -6.84
C VAL A 314 -0.91 -12.10 -8.26
N LYS A 315 -0.19 -10.97 -8.42
CA LYS A 315 0.20 -10.45 -9.74
C LYS A 315 1.13 -11.42 -10.49
N ALA A 316 2.08 -12.05 -9.80
CA ALA A 316 2.94 -13.06 -10.39
C ALA A 316 2.16 -14.29 -10.88
N GLU A 317 1.10 -14.68 -10.18
CA GLU A 317 0.18 -15.73 -10.62
C GLU A 317 -0.58 -15.32 -11.89
N LEU A 318 -1.09 -14.09 -11.95
CA LEU A 318 -1.71 -13.56 -13.16
C LEU A 318 -0.73 -13.56 -14.35
N MET A 319 0.51 -13.11 -14.15
CA MET A 319 1.54 -13.10 -15.19
C MET A 319 1.86 -14.53 -15.70
N LEU A 320 1.99 -15.50 -14.79
CA LEU A 320 2.15 -16.92 -15.18
C LEU A 320 0.94 -17.41 -15.98
N GLY A 321 -0.27 -17.10 -15.54
CA GLY A 321 -1.50 -17.45 -16.25
C GLY A 321 -1.55 -16.87 -17.66
N LEU A 322 -1.19 -15.59 -17.83
CA LEU A 322 -1.12 -14.93 -19.14
C LEU A 322 -0.06 -15.57 -20.04
N ALA A 323 1.12 -15.92 -19.50
CA ALA A 323 2.17 -16.61 -20.27
C ALA A 323 1.70 -17.99 -20.76
N LEU A 324 1.01 -18.75 -19.91
CA LEU A 324 0.43 -20.04 -20.28
C LEU A 324 -0.63 -19.86 -21.38
N LEU A 325 -1.62 -19.00 -21.17
CA LEU A 325 -2.72 -18.80 -22.11
C LEU A 325 -2.24 -18.30 -23.46
N ILE A 326 -1.38 -17.27 -23.50
CA ILE A 326 -0.94 -16.69 -24.78
C ILE A 326 -0.10 -17.69 -25.59
N THR A 327 0.79 -18.46 -24.95
CA THR A 327 1.62 -19.46 -25.65
C THR A 327 0.81 -20.67 -26.12
N GLU A 328 -0.23 -21.06 -25.38
CA GLU A 328 -1.18 -22.09 -25.82
C GLU A 328 -1.98 -21.63 -27.05
N HIS A 329 -2.53 -20.40 -27.00
CA HIS A 329 -3.28 -19.83 -28.12
C HIS A 329 -2.43 -19.62 -29.38
N ILE A 330 -1.13 -19.29 -29.24
CA ILE A 330 -0.20 -19.19 -30.37
C ILE A 330 0.21 -20.58 -30.89
N GLY A 331 0.18 -21.60 -30.03
CA GLY A 331 0.65 -22.96 -30.34
C GLY A 331 2.13 -23.19 -30.06
N THR A 332 2.77 -22.30 -29.28
CA THR A 332 4.22 -22.42 -28.97
C THR A 332 4.50 -23.08 -27.62
N TYR A 333 3.47 -23.35 -26.80
CA TYR A 333 3.60 -23.90 -25.43
C TYR A 333 4.46 -25.18 -25.37
N GLN A 334 4.34 -26.09 -26.37
CA GLN A 334 5.06 -27.38 -26.37
C GLN A 334 6.55 -27.25 -26.75
N LEU A 335 7.01 -26.09 -27.18
CA LEU A 335 8.40 -25.87 -27.55
C LEU A 335 9.28 -25.80 -26.29
N PRO A 336 10.34 -26.63 -26.14
CA PRO A 336 11.19 -26.64 -24.95
C PRO A 336 11.74 -25.27 -24.55
N PRO A 337 12.18 -24.39 -25.48
CA PRO A 337 12.62 -23.04 -25.12
C PRO A 337 11.50 -22.18 -24.50
N VAL A 338 10.25 -22.34 -24.97
CA VAL A 338 9.10 -21.62 -24.42
C VAL A 338 8.77 -22.14 -23.03
N GLN A 339 8.77 -23.45 -22.81
CA GLN A 339 8.56 -24.07 -21.51
C GLN A 339 9.62 -23.61 -20.48
N ALA A 340 10.88 -23.52 -20.88
CA ALA A 340 11.94 -23.01 -20.02
C ALA A 340 11.71 -21.54 -19.61
N ARG A 341 11.17 -20.74 -20.50
CA ARG A 341 10.80 -19.33 -20.22
C ARG A 341 9.61 -19.26 -19.27
N ILE A 342 8.56 -20.05 -19.48
CA ILE A 342 7.39 -20.13 -18.58
C ILE A 342 7.81 -20.62 -17.19
N ALA A 343 8.76 -21.55 -17.09
CA ALA A 343 9.29 -22.01 -15.81
C ALA A 343 9.93 -20.89 -14.98
N ARG A 344 10.43 -19.81 -15.59
CA ARG A 344 10.92 -18.62 -14.86
C ARG A 344 9.78 -17.92 -14.11
N PHE A 345 8.59 -17.77 -14.72
CA PHE A 345 7.42 -17.20 -14.05
C PHE A 345 6.95 -18.09 -12.89
N ALA A 346 6.95 -19.42 -13.09
CA ALA A 346 6.61 -20.35 -12.03
C ALA A 346 7.61 -20.28 -10.87
N GLY A 347 8.91 -20.22 -11.16
CA GLY A 347 9.97 -20.04 -10.16
C GLY A 347 9.82 -18.72 -9.40
N PHE A 348 9.53 -17.63 -10.11
CA PHE A 348 9.28 -16.32 -9.51
C PHE A 348 8.10 -16.35 -8.54
N LEU A 349 6.95 -16.87 -8.98
CA LEU A 349 5.78 -17.05 -8.12
C LEU A 349 6.09 -17.89 -6.88
N GLN A 350 6.75 -19.05 -7.05
CA GLN A 350 7.07 -19.93 -5.92
C GLN A 350 8.04 -19.28 -4.94
N THR A 351 8.99 -18.49 -5.42
CA THR A 351 9.91 -17.74 -4.55
C THR A 351 9.18 -16.69 -3.72
N LEU A 352 8.29 -15.89 -4.33
CA LEU A 352 7.48 -14.94 -3.58
C LEU A 352 6.60 -15.64 -2.54
N LYS A 353 5.95 -16.75 -2.91
CA LYS A 353 5.15 -17.58 -2.00
C LYS A 353 5.97 -18.12 -0.83
N ALA A 354 7.19 -18.58 -1.09
CA ALA A 354 8.09 -19.04 -0.04
C ALA A 354 8.44 -17.94 0.96
N HIS A 355 8.69 -16.71 0.49
CA HIS A 355 8.93 -15.56 1.37
C HIS A 355 7.70 -15.19 2.21
N VAL A 356 6.49 -15.22 1.63
CA VAL A 356 5.26 -15.01 2.39
C VAL A 356 5.13 -16.05 3.50
N ILE A 357 5.22 -17.35 3.15
CA ILE A 357 5.08 -18.46 4.11
C ILE A 357 6.17 -18.38 5.19
N ALA A 358 7.43 -18.16 4.82
CA ALA A 358 8.53 -18.07 5.78
C ALA A 358 8.34 -16.88 6.74
N SER A 359 7.83 -15.74 6.25
CA SER A 359 7.55 -14.59 7.10
C SER A 359 6.45 -14.86 8.13
N GLU A 360 5.45 -15.63 7.76
CA GLU A 360 4.34 -16.03 8.65
C GLU A 360 4.75 -17.11 9.65
N ASP A 361 5.59 -18.05 9.21
CA ASP A 361 6.09 -19.14 10.04
C ASP A 361 7.03 -18.63 11.15
N ASP A 362 7.89 -17.69 10.83
CA ASP A 362 8.86 -17.06 11.73
C ASP A 362 8.34 -15.70 12.26
N GLY A 363 7.03 -15.57 12.40
CA GLY A 363 6.38 -14.39 12.97
C GLY A 363 6.54 -14.31 14.48
N PHE A 364 6.24 -13.15 15.04
CA PHE A 364 6.38 -12.85 16.47
C PHE A 364 5.24 -11.98 16.99
N PHE A 365 5.06 -11.97 18.33
CA PHE A 365 4.06 -11.10 18.94
C PHE A 365 4.62 -9.70 19.20
N THR A 366 3.87 -8.68 18.80
CA THR A 366 4.15 -7.28 19.15
C THR A 366 3.76 -6.99 20.60
N PRO A 367 4.20 -5.87 21.20
CA PRO A 367 3.78 -5.46 22.54
C PRO A 367 2.25 -5.34 22.70
N GLY A 368 1.53 -4.94 21.64
CA GLY A 368 0.07 -4.92 21.63
C GLY A 368 -0.59 -6.27 21.41
N GLY A 369 0.20 -7.36 21.37
CA GLY A 369 -0.30 -8.73 21.23
C GLY A 369 -0.74 -9.10 19.81
N ILE A 370 -0.32 -8.34 18.79
CA ILE A 370 -0.56 -8.68 17.39
C ILE A 370 0.52 -9.66 16.92
N TYR A 371 0.15 -10.73 16.24
CA TYR A 371 1.10 -11.65 15.62
C TYR A 371 1.62 -11.06 14.30
N LYS A 372 2.85 -10.57 14.31
CA LYS A 372 3.48 -9.86 13.18
C LYS A 372 4.34 -10.82 12.36
N PRO A 373 4.22 -10.84 11.02
CA PRO A 373 5.11 -11.65 10.19
C PRO A 373 6.55 -11.14 10.27
N ASN A 374 7.53 -12.04 10.07
CA ASN A 374 8.96 -11.70 10.09
C ASN A 374 9.30 -10.69 9.00
N VAL A 375 9.79 -9.53 9.43
CA VAL A 375 10.05 -8.37 8.56
C VAL A 375 11.16 -8.64 7.57
N LEU A 376 12.24 -9.34 7.96
CA LEU A 376 13.33 -9.68 7.07
C LEU A 376 12.86 -10.54 5.90
N MET A 377 12.03 -11.54 6.18
CA MET A 377 11.58 -12.49 5.17
C MET A 377 10.71 -11.81 4.11
N PHE A 378 9.76 -10.96 4.49
CA PHE A 378 8.96 -10.27 3.49
C PHE A 378 9.69 -9.11 2.81
N ASP A 379 10.65 -8.44 3.46
CA ASP A 379 11.47 -7.41 2.82
C ASP A 379 12.40 -8.02 1.74
N PHE A 380 13.02 -9.17 2.01
CA PHE A 380 13.77 -9.90 0.97
C PHE A 380 12.87 -10.36 -0.17
N GLY A 381 11.65 -10.81 0.12
CA GLY A 381 10.66 -11.15 -0.91
C GLY A 381 10.30 -9.95 -1.79
N ARG A 382 10.13 -8.76 -1.20
CA ARG A 382 9.88 -7.52 -1.95
C ARG A 382 11.10 -7.10 -2.77
N ALA A 383 12.30 -7.18 -2.21
CA ALA A 383 13.53 -6.89 -2.97
C ALA A 383 13.63 -7.81 -4.19
N TYR A 384 13.40 -9.11 -4.01
CA TYR A 384 13.39 -10.08 -5.10
C TYR A 384 12.34 -9.74 -6.16
N TYR A 385 11.13 -9.34 -5.77
CA TYR A 385 10.10 -8.90 -6.71
C TYR A 385 10.58 -7.72 -7.56
N ILE A 386 11.07 -6.64 -6.93
CA ILE A 386 11.52 -5.42 -7.61
C ILE A 386 12.69 -5.72 -8.57
N GLU A 387 13.60 -6.60 -8.18
CA GLU A 387 14.77 -6.96 -8.98
C GLU A 387 14.43 -7.73 -10.25
N HIS A 388 13.32 -8.50 -10.27
CA HIS A 388 13.02 -9.42 -11.35
C HIS A 388 11.80 -9.06 -12.18
N ILE A 389 10.90 -8.20 -11.68
CA ILE A 389 9.62 -7.92 -12.32
C ILE A 389 9.77 -7.31 -13.72
N THR A 390 10.75 -6.42 -13.92
CA THR A 390 10.98 -5.77 -15.23
C THR A 390 11.37 -6.78 -16.30
N ASP A 391 12.30 -7.69 -15.99
CA ASP A 391 12.74 -8.73 -16.93
C ASP A 391 11.60 -9.67 -17.30
N LEU A 392 10.78 -10.05 -16.32
CA LEU A 392 9.61 -10.92 -16.55
C LEU A 392 8.52 -10.20 -17.34
N THR A 393 8.37 -8.89 -17.16
CA THR A 393 7.48 -8.07 -17.99
C THR A 393 7.88 -8.13 -19.47
N HIS A 394 9.15 -7.88 -19.78
CA HIS A 394 9.68 -7.99 -21.14
C HIS A 394 9.54 -9.41 -21.69
N GLU A 395 9.80 -10.42 -20.86
CA GLU A 395 9.64 -11.83 -21.22
C GLU A 395 8.20 -12.17 -21.63
N LEU A 396 7.20 -11.68 -20.88
CA LEU A 396 5.78 -11.92 -21.18
C LEU A 396 5.37 -11.24 -22.49
N VAL A 397 5.80 -10.00 -22.71
CA VAL A 397 5.54 -9.27 -23.96
C VAL A 397 6.14 -10.02 -25.16
N ASP A 398 7.37 -10.54 -25.03
CA ASP A 398 8.02 -11.31 -26.09
C ASP A 398 7.33 -12.66 -26.33
N LEU A 399 6.93 -13.39 -25.26
CA LEU A 399 6.13 -14.62 -25.39
C LEU A 399 4.79 -14.41 -26.09
N SER A 400 4.22 -13.20 -26.03
CA SER A 400 2.99 -12.85 -26.75
C SER A 400 3.17 -12.79 -28.28
N GLY A 401 4.38 -12.94 -28.79
CA GLY A 401 4.68 -12.92 -30.22
C GLY A 401 4.33 -11.56 -30.84
N ARG A 402 4.53 -10.46 -30.13
CA ARG A 402 4.19 -9.09 -30.52
C ARG A 402 2.67 -8.82 -30.59
N ALA A 403 1.83 -9.75 -30.16
CA ALA A 403 0.38 -9.57 -30.18
C ALA A 403 -0.07 -8.38 -29.32
N ALA A 404 0.67 -8.08 -28.25
CA ALA A 404 0.43 -6.92 -27.42
C ALA A 404 0.77 -5.56 -28.09
N LEU A 405 1.57 -5.56 -29.17
CA LEU A 405 1.89 -4.37 -29.97
C LEU A 405 0.92 -4.17 -31.13
N ILE A 406 0.56 -5.30 -31.81
CA ILE A 406 -0.27 -5.29 -33.01
C ILE A 406 -1.55 -6.07 -32.69
N TYR A 407 -2.53 -5.38 -32.15
CA TYR A 407 -3.84 -5.95 -31.88
C TYR A 407 -4.92 -5.06 -32.51
N PRO A 408 -5.97 -5.66 -33.11
CA PRO A 408 -7.08 -4.91 -33.63
C PRO A 408 -7.94 -4.34 -32.51
N THR A 409 -8.54 -3.17 -32.78
CA THR A 409 -9.58 -2.62 -31.92
C THR A 409 -10.88 -3.43 -32.07
N GLU A 410 -11.79 -3.34 -31.09
CA GLU A 410 -13.10 -3.98 -31.18
C GLU A 410 -13.89 -3.42 -32.39
N GLY A 411 -13.84 -2.10 -32.60
CA GLY A 411 -14.46 -1.47 -33.75
C GLY A 411 -13.90 -2.00 -35.08
N GLN A 412 -12.60 -2.32 -35.18
CA GLN A 412 -12.04 -3.00 -36.35
C GLN A 412 -12.51 -4.45 -36.44
N TRP A 413 -12.59 -5.16 -35.32
CA TRP A 413 -13.07 -6.54 -35.25
C TRP A 413 -14.53 -6.67 -35.72
N GLU A 414 -15.35 -5.71 -35.41
CA GLU A 414 -16.77 -5.67 -35.84
C GLU A 414 -16.98 -5.40 -37.30
N ARG A 415 -15.96 -4.87 -38.02
CA ARG A 415 -16.06 -4.60 -39.48
C ARG A 415 -16.09 -5.89 -40.26
N PRO A 416 -17.19 -6.17 -41.05
CA PRO A 416 -17.29 -7.39 -41.84
C PRO A 416 -16.15 -7.57 -42.85
N GLU A 417 -15.66 -6.49 -43.44
CA GLU A 417 -14.57 -6.48 -44.40
C GLU A 417 -13.19 -6.76 -43.79
N LEU A 418 -12.99 -6.46 -42.52
CA LEU A 418 -11.72 -6.67 -41.80
C LEU A 418 -11.69 -7.99 -41.01
N ARG A 419 -12.83 -8.40 -40.44
CA ARG A 419 -12.95 -9.57 -39.55
C ARG A 419 -12.30 -10.84 -40.10
N PRO A 420 -12.45 -11.27 -41.35
CA PRO A 420 -11.82 -12.49 -41.86
C PRO A 420 -10.29 -12.46 -41.74
N TRP A 421 -9.67 -11.32 -42.03
CA TRP A 421 -8.23 -11.14 -41.94
C TRP A 421 -7.74 -11.08 -40.47
N LEU A 422 -8.47 -10.36 -39.65
CA LEU A 422 -8.16 -10.25 -38.23
C LEU A 422 -8.34 -11.60 -37.49
N ALA A 423 -9.39 -12.34 -37.85
CA ALA A 423 -9.59 -13.70 -37.35
C ALA A 423 -8.48 -14.64 -37.78
N ALA A 424 -8.06 -14.60 -39.04
CA ALA A 424 -6.94 -15.39 -39.53
C ALA A 424 -5.64 -15.09 -38.80
N LEU A 425 -5.36 -13.81 -38.49
CA LEU A 425 -4.19 -13.38 -37.73
C LEU A 425 -4.22 -13.91 -36.30
N GLN A 426 -5.40 -14.01 -35.68
CA GLN A 426 -5.58 -14.43 -34.29
C GLN A 426 -5.87 -15.94 -34.15
N THR A 427 -6.02 -16.69 -35.25
CA THR A 427 -6.28 -18.13 -35.21
C THR A 427 -5.05 -18.87 -34.69
N GLY A 428 -5.28 -19.79 -33.77
CA GLY A 428 -4.29 -20.71 -33.20
C GLY A 428 -4.88 -22.10 -33.03
N PRO A 429 -4.14 -23.04 -32.45
CA PRO A 429 -4.58 -24.44 -32.29
C PRO A 429 -5.71 -24.61 -31.28
N VAL A 430 -5.88 -23.68 -30.35
CA VAL A 430 -6.91 -23.69 -29.30
C VAL A 430 -7.59 -22.33 -29.18
N GLY A 431 -8.77 -22.33 -28.57
CA GLY A 431 -9.54 -21.12 -28.30
C GLY A 431 -10.12 -20.46 -29.55
N ARG A 432 -10.86 -19.38 -29.32
CA ARG A 432 -11.40 -18.56 -30.39
C ARG A 432 -10.43 -17.43 -30.72
N PRO A 433 -10.32 -16.98 -31.98
CA PRO A 433 -9.47 -15.85 -32.35
C PRO A 433 -9.67 -14.62 -31.47
N HIS A 434 -10.92 -14.30 -31.09
CA HIS A 434 -11.24 -13.17 -30.22
C HIS A 434 -10.73 -13.35 -28.78
N ASP A 435 -10.59 -14.59 -28.27
CA ASP A 435 -10.06 -14.82 -26.92
C ASP A 435 -8.56 -14.49 -26.86
N ARG A 436 -7.79 -14.82 -27.91
CA ARG A 436 -6.39 -14.41 -28.03
C ARG A 436 -6.24 -12.88 -28.01
N LEU A 437 -7.16 -12.16 -28.67
CA LEU A 437 -7.20 -10.71 -28.65
C LEU A 437 -7.38 -10.15 -27.23
N LYS A 438 -8.31 -10.75 -26.43
CA LYS A 438 -8.52 -10.35 -25.02
C LYS A 438 -7.25 -10.52 -24.18
N ILE A 439 -6.55 -11.67 -24.32
CA ILE A 439 -5.29 -11.91 -23.61
C ILE A 439 -4.26 -10.82 -23.98
N SER A 440 -4.14 -10.51 -25.27
CA SER A 440 -3.19 -9.51 -25.76
C SER A 440 -3.50 -8.10 -25.22
N ARG A 441 -4.78 -7.75 -25.06
CA ARG A 441 -5.22 -6.48 -24.48
C ARG A 441 -4.85 -6.37 -22.99
N VAL A 442 -5.02 -7.44 -22.21
CA VAL A 442 -4.60 -7.46 -20.79
C VAL A 442 -3.08 -7.27 -20.70
N ILE A 443 -2.29 -8.00 -21.51
CA ILE A 443 -0.81 -7.87 -21.50
C ILE A 443 -0.41 -6.44 -21.87
N ARG A 444 -1.03 -5.86 -22.89
CA ARG A 444 -0.76 -4.47 -23.29
C ARG A 444 -1.09 -3.49 -22.18
N ASP A 445 -2.27 -3.61 -21.59
CA ASP A 445 -2.76 -2.69 -20.57
C ASP A 445 -1.87 -2.71 -19.33
N MET A 446 -1.39 -3.91 -18.94
CA MET A 446 -0.48 -4.06 -17.80
C MET A 446 0.92 -3.46 -18.05
N PHE A 447 1.45 -3.48 -19.29
CA PHE A 447 2.89 -3.29 -19.49
C PHE A 447 3.26 -2.34 -20.64
N LEU A 448 2.32 -1.95 -21.51
CA LEU A 448 2.59 -1.15 -22.69
C LEU A 448 1.63 0.05 -22.83
N SER A 449 0.92 0.39 -21.76
CA SER A 449 0.06 1.56 -21.68
C SER A 449 0.60 2.57 -20.67
N ASP A 450 0.19 3.84 -20.78
CA ASP A 450 0.54 4.88 -19.80
C ASP A 450 0.11 4.48 -18.38
N TRP A 451 -1.03 3.81 -18.25
CA TRP A 451 -1.52 3.27 -16.99
C TRP A 451 -0.59 2.17 -16.45
N GLY A 452 -0.21 1.20 -17.31
CA GLY A 452 0.67 0.09 -16.92
C GLY A 452 2.08 0.55 -16.57
N ASP A 453 2.63 1.52 -17.31
CA ASP A 453 3.94 2.11 -17.02
C ASP A 453 3.95 2.84 -15.66
N ARG A 454 2.90 3.62 -15.39
CA ARG A 454 2.73 4.24 -14.07
C ARG A 454 2.66 3.20 -12.94
N ILE A 455 1.89 2.12 -13.12
CA ILE A 455 1.79 1.05 -12.12
C ILE A 455 3.16 0.38 -11.89
N SER A 456 3.90 0.08 -12.94
CA SER A 456 5.23 -0.51 -12.85
C SER A 456 6.22 0.40 -12.11
N THR A 457 6.20 1.70 -12.41
CA THR A 457 7.01 2.71 -11.71
C THR A 457 6.62 2.80 -10.24
N PHE A 458 5.31 2.85 -9.94
CA PHE A 458 4.80 2.87 -8.58
C PHE A 458 5.26 1.66 -7.77
N GLU A 459 5.22 0.45 -8.33
CA GLU A 459 5.62 -0.77 -7.63
C GLU A 459 7.09 -0.78 -7.20
N ASN A 460 7.96 -0.13 -7.97
CA ASN A 460 9.38 0.01 -7.64
C ASN A 460 9.62 0.96 -6.46
N PHE A 461 8.71 1.89 -6.19
CA PHE A 461 8.89 2.93 -5.17
C PHE A 461 7.88 2.84 -4.03
N ASN A 462 6.80 2.06 -4.17
CA ASN A 462 5.73 1.97 -3.18
C ASN A 462 6.23 1.47 -1.81
N GLY A 463 6.07 2.33 -0.81
CA GLY A 463 6.54 2.10 0.55
C GLY A 463 8.02 2.39 0.70
N THR A 464 8.90 1.63 0.07
CA THR A 464 10.37 1.76 0.24
C THR A 464 11.11 1.35 -1.03
N PRO A 465 11.94 2.22 -1.62
CA PRO A 465 12.78 1.89 -2.78
C PRO A 465 13.77 0.76 -2.47
N LEU A 466 14.16 -0.01 -3.50
CA LEU A 466 15.03 -1.17 -3.36
C LEU A 466 16.31 -0.90 -2.57
N LEU A 467 16.99 0.21 -2.84
CA LEU A 467 18.21 0.59 -2.11
C LEU A 467 17.95 0.78 -0.61
N ALA A 468 16.83 1.39 -0.26
CA ALA A 468 16.44 1.59 1.14
C ALA A 468 16.01 0.26 1.80
N ILE A 469 15.31 -0.63 1.08
CA ILE A 469 15.01 -1.99 1.58
C ILE A 469 16.32 -2.71 1.93
N ARG A 470 17.29 -2.74 1.02
CA ARG A 470 18.60 -3.39 1.25
C ARG A 470 19.33 -2.79 2.44
N SER A 471 19.33 -1.46 2.59
CA SER A 471 19.94 -0.79 3.74
C SER A 471 19.24 -1.13 5.06
N LEU A 472 17.89 -1.22 5.05
CA LEU A 472 17.11 -1.61 6.23
C LEU A 472 17.32 -3.07 6.59
N THR A 473 17.38 -3.98 5.62
CA THR A 473 17.62 -5.40 5.88
C THR A 473 19.01 -5.64 6.46
N MET A 474 20.05 -4.92 6.01
CA MET A 474 21.38 -4.97 6.61
C MET A 474 21.36 -4.60 8.11
N LYS A 475 20.64 -3.54 8.46
CA LYS A 475 20.49 -3.10 9.86
C LYS A 475 19.66 -4.09 10.68
N ARG A 476 18.55 -4.57 10.14
CA ARG A 476 17.63 -5.51 10.80
C ARG A 476 18.25 -6.88 11.04
N ALA A 477 19.10 -7.35 10.14
CA ALA A 477 19.79 -8.62 10.27
C ALA A 477 21.08 -8.54 11.12
N GLU A 478 21.37 -7.40 11.74
CA GLU A 478 22.63 -7.16 12.48
C GLU A 478 23.89 -7.58 11.69
N MET A 479 23.89 -7.33 10.39
CA MET A 479 24.98 -7.68 9.49
C MET A 479 26.19 -6.78 9.73
N SER A 480 26.95 -7.10 10.78
CA SER A 480 28.19 -6.43 11.14
C SER A 480 29.36 -7.39 10.93
N PRO A 481 30.54 -6.92 10.49
CA PRO A 481 31.75 -7.74 10.45
C PRO A 481 32.15 -8.32 11.83
N THR A 482 31.69 -7.70 12.92
CA THR A 482 31.91 -8.18 14.29
C THR A 482 30.74 -9.01 14.85
N GLY A 483 29.62 -9.09 14.11
CA GLY A 483 28.43 -9.84 14.50
C GLY A 483 28.54 -11.35 14.27
N THR A 484 27.57 -12.10 14.79
CA THR A 484 27.51 -13.57 14.74
C THR A 484 27.39 -14.13 13.32
N MET A 485 26.86 -13.35 12.35
CA MET A 485 26.77 -13.75 10.95
C MET A 485 28.14 -14.04 10.33
N ALA A 486 29.22 -13.46 10.87
CA ALA A 486 30.58 -13.70 10.40
C ALA A 486 31.28 -14.88 11.11
N ASP A 487 30.68 -15.49 12.14
CA ASP A 487 31.35 -16.50 12.97
C ASP A 487 31.75 -17.76 12.20
N LEU A 488 30.88 -18.23 11.29
CA LEU A 488 31.22 -19.36 10.43
C LEU A 488 32.44 -19.06 9.54
N ALA A 489 32.48 -17.87 8.95
CA ALA A 489 33.61 -17.44 8.15
C ALA A 489 34.90 -17.31 8.99
N ARG A 490 34.84 -16.70 10.17
CA ARG A 490 35.94 -16.64 11.12
C ARG A 490 36.46 -18.02 11.46
N LYS A 491 35.59 -18.96 11.79
CA LYS A 491 35.94 -20.35 12.09
C LYS A 491 36.64 -21.02 10.92
N VAL A 492 36.11 -20.87 9.70
CA VAL A 492 36.74 -21.46 8.50
C VAL A 492 38.08 -20.83 8.17
N CYS A 493 38.23 -19.51 8.38
CA CYS A 493 39.46 -18.78 8.16
C CYS A 493 40.48 -18.94 9.27
N GLY A 494 40.15 -19.57 10.41
CA GLY A 494 41.02 -19.65 11.58
C GLY A 494 41.26 -18.29 12.25
N ILE A 495 40.30 -17.35 12.15
CA ILE A 495 40.37 -16.02 12.75
C ILE A 495 39.71 -16.10 14.12
N GLU A 496 40.44 -15.69 15.18
CA GLU A 496 39.84 -15.61 16.52
C GLU A 496 38.74 -14.55 16.54
N SER A 497 37.63 -14.85 17.26
CA SER A 497 36.53 -13.91 17.46
C SER A 497 37.03 -12.69 18.23
N VAL A 498 37.03 -11.54 17.59
CA VAL A 498 37.26 -10.26 18.30
C VAL A 498 35.96 -9.92 19.00
N THR A 499 35.78 -10.39 20.25
CA THR A 499 34.75 -9.88 21.13
C THR A 499 35.14 -8.46 21.51
N GLY A 500 34.66 -7.49 20.76
CA GLY A 500 34.75 -6.10 21.17
C GLY A 500 33.85 -5.92 22.39
N ASP A 501 34.41 -5.41 23.49
CA ASP A 501 33.67 -5.01 24.70
C ASP A 501 32.76 -3.78 24.49
N GLY A 502 32.47 -3.43 23.23
CA GLY A 502 31.48 -2.43 22.86
C GLY A 502 30.12 -3.10 22.67
N GLU A 503 29.12 -2.72 23.44
CA GLU A 503 27.74 -2.99 23.06
C GLU A 503 27.57 -2.59 21.59
N PRO A 504 27.05 -3.47 20.71
CA PRO A 504 26.79 -3.07 19.35
C PRO A 504 25.87 -1.85 19.41
N GLU A 505 26.32 -0.75 18.82
CA GLU A 505 25.48 0.43 18.63
C GLU A 505 24.21 -0.07 17.94
N THR A 506 23.16 -0.16 18.74
CA THR A 506 21.95 -0.95 18.46
C THR A 506 21.30 -0.42 17.20
N ALA A 507 21.70 -0.99 16.11
CA ALA A 507 21.01 -0.82 14.87
C ALA A 507 19.56 -1.33 15.05
N TYR A 508 18.66 -0.55 14.68
CA TYR A 508 17.24 -0.61 14.64
C TYR A 508 16.70 -1.95 14.20
N LEU A 509 16.34 -2.76 15.16
CA LEU A 509 15.69 -4.03 14.93
C LEU A 509 14.27 -3.95 15.47
N ALA A 510 13.29 -3.81 14.60
CA ALA A 510 11.91 -3.96 15.05
C ALA A 510 11.75 -5.29 15.82
N GLN A 511 12.31 -6.38 15.32
CA GLN A 511 12.24 -7.71 15.92
C GLN A 511 13.10 -7.83 17.19
N ALA A 512 14.34 -7.35 17.20
CA ALA A 512 15.18 -7.38 18.41
C ALA A 512 14.71 -6.36 19.47
N ASP A 513 14.13 -5.24 19.08
CA ASP A 513 13.55 -4.27 19.99
C ASP A 513 12.31 -4.88 20.68
N TYR A 514 11.46 -5.60 19.96
CA TYR A 514 10.36 -6.36 20.52
C TYR A 514 10.86 -7.49 21.46
N ALA A 515 11.88 -8.26 21.04
CA ALA A 515 12.45 -9.33 21.86
C ALA A 515 13.09 -8.81 23.14
N ARG A 516 13.83 -7.68 23.08
CA ARG A 516 14.44 -7.05 24.29
C ARG A 516 13.41 -6.51 25.26
N ARG A 517 12.31 -5.94 24.79
CA ARG A 517 11.20 -5.48 25.65
C ARG A 517 10.53 -6.66 26.36
N GLN A 518 10.38 -7.80 25.69
CA GLN A 518 9.86 -9.03 26.33
C GLN A 518 10.80 -9.57 27.43
N ASP A 519 12.13 -9.52 27.23
CA ASP A 519 13.09 -9.91 28.24
C ASP A 519 13.15 -8.91 29.43
N GLY A 520 13.02 -7.62 29.15
CA GLY A 520 12.97 -6.56 30.17
C GLY A 520 11.74 -6.69 31.08
N THR A 521 10.57 -7.01 30.51
CA THR A 521 9.33 -7.26 31.26
C THR A 521 9.42 -8.54 32.11
N ARG A 522 10.12 -9.58 31.66
CA ARG A 522 10.34 -10.80 32.42
C ARG A 522 11.33 -10.61 33.57
N ARG A 523 12.30 -9.70 33.45
CA ARG A 523 13.26 -9.38 34.56
C ARG A 523 12.63 -8.53 35.65
N ASN A 524 11.64 -7.70 35.35
CA ASN A 524 10.92 -6.88 36.31
C ASN A 524 9.73 -7.63 36.96
N ALA A 525 9.40 -8.84 36.52
CA ALA A 525 8.36 -9.72 37.08
C ALA A 525 8.93 -10.84 37.95
N ARG A 526 10.24 -10.79 38.28
CA ARG A 526 10.92 -11.61 39.31
C ARG A 526 11.45 -10.69 40.40
#